data_010a9d4ff0607a9760a6fa9bf2c60ec8
#
_entry.id   010a9d4ff0607a9760a6fa9bf2c60ec8
#
_cell.length_a   1.000
_cell.length_b   1.000
_cell.length_c   1.000
_cell.angle_alpha   90.00
_cell.angle_beta   90.00
_cell.angle_gamma   90.00
#
_symmetry.space_group_name_H-M   'P 1'
#
loop_
_entity.id
_entity.type
_entity.pdbx_description
1 polymer ?
#
loop_
_entity_poly.entity_id
_entity_poly.type
_entity_poly.pdbx_seq_one_letter_code
_entity_poly.pdbx_strand_id
1 'polypeptide(L)'
;MEVVVNDSVTREAISRAEERKFLRFVKEDPHFCRYYEGIYILFKTGLRISEFCGLTISDIDFKEHTINIDHQLQKKSKIGYYIQETKTTSGTRKIPMTADVEECFRKIIEKRNPPKAEPMVDGKSGFLYFDKNESICYSLHWEHYF
;
A
#
# COMPACT_ATOMS: atom_id res chain seq x y z
N MET A 1 -10.58 13.85 7.82
CA MET A 1 -11.33 13.79 7.75
C MET A 1 -12.16 13.91 8.07
N GLU A 2 -12.59 13.74 7.96
CA GLU A 2 -13.54 13.58 8.03
C GLU A 2 -14.36 13.39 8.41
N VAL A 3 -14.84 13.53 8.50
CA VAL A 3 -15.84 13.36 8.87
C VAL A 3 -16.41 12.53 9.04
N VAL A 4 -16.68 12.42 9.21
CA VAL A 4 -17.46 11.86 9.38
C VAL A 4 -18.05 11.25 9.63
N VAL A 5 -18.06 11.25 10.43
CA VAL A 5 -18.92 10.73 10.76
C VAL A 5 -19.83 10.09 10.18
N ASN A 6 -20.51 10.27 10.29
CA ASN A 6 -21.37 9.71 9.58
C ASN A 6 -20.95 9.57 8.25
N ASP A 7 -19.75 9.57 8.03
CA ASP A 7 -19.23 9.32 6.84
C ASP A 7 -19.58 8.02 6.27
N SER A 8 -19.83 6.99 7.09
CA SER A 8 -20.26 5.70 6.60
C SER A 8 -21.56 5.79 5.83
N VAL A 9 -22.36 6.80 6.11
CA VAL A 9 -23.60 7.02 5.38
C VAL A 9 -23.34 7.64 4.02
N THR A 10 -22.38 8.55 3.96
CA THR A 10 -22.09 9.25 2.72
C THR A 10 -21.06 8.53 1.87
N ARG A 11 -20.26 7.66 2.49
CA ARG A 11 -19.28 6.90 1.76
C ARG A 11 -19.82 5.53 1.48
N GLU A 12 -20.59 5.41 0.47
CA GLU A 12 -21.06 4.12 0.05
C GLU A 12 -19.91 3.31 -0.51
N ALA A 13 -19.93 2.03 -0.27
CA ALA A 13 -18.93 1.16 -0.84
C ALA A 13 -19.07 1.17 -2.36
N ILE A 14 -17.96 1.24 -3.04
CA ILE A 14 -17.93 1.17 -4.48
C ILE A 14 -18.46 -0.22 -4.90
N SER A 15 -19.31 -0.28 -5.89
CA SER A 15 -19.88 -1.54 -6.34
C SER A 15 -18.81 -2.39 -7.03
N ARG A 16 -19.06 -3.69 -7.12
CA ARG A 16 -18.13 -4.59 -7.79
C ARG A 16 -17.94 -4.23 -9.26
N ALA A 17 -19.01 -3.75 -9.89
CA ALA A 17 -18.94 -3.34 -11.29
C ALA A 17 -18.05 -2.10 -11.43
N GLU A 18 -18.19 -1.15 -10.52
CA GLU A 18 -17.38 0.06 -10.53
C GLU A 18 -15.93 -0.24 -10.21
N GLU A 19 -15.71 -1.16 -9.27
CA GLU A 19 -14.35 -1.58 -8.92
C GLU A 19 -13.67 -2.23 -10.13
N ARG A 20 -14.35 -3.12 -10.82
CA ARG A 20 -13.79 -3.77 -12.01
C ARG A 20 -13.49 -2.76 -13.12
N LYS A 21 -14.38 -1.79 -13.28
CA LYS A 21 -14.21 -0.75 -14.28
C LYS A 21 -12.98 0.10 -13.99
N PHE A 22 -12.83 0.49 -12.73
CA PHE A 22 -11.70 1.29 -12.30
C PHE A 22 -10.39 0.52 -12.45
N LEU A 23 -10.37 -0.73 -12.02
CA LEU A 23 -9.18 -1.57 -12.12
C LEU A 23 -8.79 -1.81 -13.59
N ARG A 24 -9.77 -1.97 -14.47
CA ARG A 24 -9.49 -2.11 -15.89
C ARG A 24 -8.85 -0.84 -16.45
N PHE A 25 -9.39 0.31 -16.06
CA PHE A 25 -8.82 1.59 -16.47
C PHE A 25 -7.36 1.70 -16.04
N VAL A 26 -7.08 1.40 -14.76
CA VAL A 26 -5.73 1.49 -14.22
C VAL A 26 -4.79 0.54 -14.97
N LYS A 27 -5.24 -0.67 -15.23
CA LYS A 27 -4.42 -1.68 -15.90
C LYS A 27 -4.04 -1.27 -17.32
N GLU A 28 -4.95 -0.60 -18.01
CA GLU A 28 -4.74 -0.22 -19.41
C GLU A 28 -4.09 1.14 -19.59
N ASP A 29 -4.06 1.96 -18.56
CA ASP A 29 -3.50 3.31 -18.65
C ASP A 29 -1.98 3.27 -18.57
N PRO A 30 -1.26 3.89 -19.55
CA PRO A 30 0.21 3.83 -19.55
C PRO A 30 0.86 4.44 -18.31
N HIS A 31 0.20 5.40 -17.67
CA HIS A 31 0.76 6.06 -16.49
C HIS A 31 0.45 5.29 -15.20
N PHE A 32 -0.80 4.83 -15.06
CA PHE A 32 -1.24 4.21 -13.82
C PHE A 32 -1.01 2.70 -13.73
N CYS A 33 -0.73 2.04 -14.86
CA CYS A 33 -0.61 0.59 -14.85
C CYS A 33 0.51 0.09 -13.93
N ARG A 34 1.50 0.90 -13.67
CA ARG A 34 2.59 0.54 -12.75
C ARG A 34 2.10 0.39 -11.32
N TYR A 35 0.96 0.98 -11.00
CA TYR A 35 0.39 0.92 -9.65
C TYR A 35 -0.78 -0.06 -9.57
N TYR A 36 -1.07 -0.76 -10.66
CA TYR A 36 -2.24 -1.64 -10.72
C TYR A 36 -2.27 -2.67 -9.59
N GLU A 37 -1.15 -3.36 -9.37
CA GLU A 37 -1.08 -4.39 -8.33
C GLU A 37 -1.32 -3.80 -6.95
N GLY A 38 -0.74 -2.65 -6.67
CA GLY A 38 -0.92 -1.99 -5.37
C GLY A 38 -2.36 -1.56 -5.15
N ILE A 39 -2.97 -0.97 -6.19
CA ILE A 39 -4.37 -0.54 -6.11
C ILE A 39 -5.29 -1.75 -5.91
N TYR A 40 -5.02 -2.84 -6.62
CA TYR A 40 -5.77 -4.08 -6.48
C TYR A 40 -5.71 -4.59 -5.03
N ILE A 41 -4.51 -4.60 -4.46
CA ILE A 41 -4.32 -5.05 -3.08
C ILE A 41 -5.10 -4.17 -2.11
N LEU A 42 -5.07 -2.85 -2.30
CA LEU A 42 -5.81 -1.93 -1.43
C LEU A 42 -7.31 -2.23 -1.45
N PHE A 43 -7.87 -2.47 -2.65
CA PHE A 43 -9.29 -2.80 -2.75
C PHE A 43 -9.63 -4.14 -2.10
N LYS A 44 -8.76 -5.12 -2.22
CA LYS A 44 -9.07 -6.47 -1.74
C LYS A 44 -8.79 -6.69 -0.27
N THR A 45 -7.90 -5.93 0.32
CA THR A 45 -7.51 -6.14 1.72
C THR A 45 -8.08 -5.11 2.68
N GLY A 46 -8.45 -3.93 2.18
CA GLY A 46 -8.92 -2.85 3.05
C GLY A 46 -7.82 -2.21 3.87
N LEU A 47 -6.56 -2.41 3.49
CA LEU A 47 -5.45 -1.77 4.17
C LEU A 47 -5.54 -0.26 4.05
N ARG A 48 -5.08 0.45 5.07
CA ARG A 48 -4.92 1.89 4.97
C ARG A 48 -3.75 2.17 4.05
N ILE A 49 -3.84 3.26 3.29
CA ILE A 49 -2.79 3.61 2.34
C ILE A 49 -1.43 3.73 3.03
N SER A 50 -1.37 4.37 4.19
CA SER A 50 -0.11 4.53 4.91
C SER A 50 0.44 3.20 5.42
N GLU A 51 -0.42 2.26 5.75
CA GLU A 51 0.00 0.91 6.13
C GLU A 51 0.59 0.20 4.92
N PHE A 52 -0.07 0.31 3.78
CA PHE A 52 0.41 -0.31 2.55
C PHE A 52 1.77 0.29 2.13
N CYS A 53 1.91 1.60 2.21
CA CYS A 53 3.16 2.26 1.84
C CYS A 53 4.31 1.85 2.74
N GLY A 54 4.02 1.49 3.99
CA GLY A 54 5.04 1.07 4.94
C GLY A 54 5.42 -0.40 4.83
N LEU A 55 4.72 -1.17 4.00
CA LEU A 55 5.04 -2.59 3.85
C LEU A 55 6.42 -2.79 3.23
N THR A 56 7.14 -3.74 3.78
CA THR A 56 8.42 -4.15 3.21
C THR A 56 8.29 -5.59 2.75
N ILE A 57 9.26 -6.05 1.97
CA ILE A 57 9.25 -7.44 1.48
C ILE A 57 9.16 -8.42 2.65
N SER A 58 9.82 -8.11 3.76
CA SER A 58 9.83 -9.01 4.92
C SER A 58 8.49 -9.11 5.64
N ASP A 59 7.57 -8.17 5.38
CA ASP A 59 6.24 -8.21 5.99
C ASP A 59 5.31 -9.16 5.27
N ILE A 60 5.70 -9.64 4.10
CA ILE A 60 4.86 -10.53 3.29
C ILE A 60 5.37 -11.94 3.44
N ASP A 61 4.57 -12.79 4.06
CA ASP A 61 4.94 -14.17 4.30
C ASP A 61 4.25 -15.07 3.27
N PHE A 62 5.00 -15.43 2.24
CA PHE A 62 4.46 -16.28 1.18
C PHE A 62 4.26 -17.72 1.63
N LYS A 63 4.95 -18.13 2.68
CA LYS A 63 4.82 -19.48 3.21
C LYS A 63 3.51 -19.65 3.98
N GLU A 64 3.20 -18.64 4.82
CA GLU A 64 1.97 -18.68 5.62
C GLU A 64 0.82 -17.96 4.92
N HIS A 65 1.09 -17.31 3.79
CA HIS A 65 0.11 -16.57 3.00
C HIS A 65 -0.53 -15.44 3.81
N THR A 66 0.30 -14.68 4.54
CA THR A 66 -0.17 -13.58 5.38
C THR A 66 0.64 -12.32 5.15
N ILE A 67 0.03 -11.18 5.50
CA ILE A 67 0.68 -9.88 5.50
C ILE A 67 0.75 -9.41 6.96
N ASN A 68 1.93 -9.05 7.41
CA ASN A 68 2.11 -8.54 8.77
C ASN A 68 1.92 -7.03 8.78
N ILE A 69 0.93 -6.55 9.54
CA ILE A 69 0.63 -5.13 9.64
C ILE A 69 0.91 -4.67 11.07
N ASP A 70 2.02 -3.96 11.26
CA ASP A 70 2.38 -3.47 12.59
C ASP A 70 2.93 -2.05 12.56
N HIS A 71 2.90 -1.40 11.42
CA HIS A 71 3.42 -0.03 11.30
C HIS A 71 2.88 0.62 10.04
N GLN A 72 3.10 1.92 9.93
CA GLN A 72 2.76 2.66 8.73
C GLN A 72 3.89 3.64 8.41
N LEU A 73 4.01 4.01 7.15
CA LEU A 73 5.00 4.98 6.70
C LEU A 73 4.36 6.36 6.66
N GLN A 74 5.00 7.32 7.30
CA GLN A 74 4.55 8.71 7.32
C GLN A 74 5.68 9.61 6.86
N LYS A 75 5.33 10.84 6.50
CA LYS A 75 6.32 11.83 6.10
C LYS A 75 5.93 13.18 6.68
N LYS A 76 6.89 13.86 7.31
CA LYS A 76 6.72 15.22 7.80
C LYS A 76 7.67 16.12 7.05
N SER A 77 7.22 17.34 6.72
CA SER A 77 7.95 18.25 5.85
C SER A 77 9.37 18.58 6.31
N LYS A 78 9.61 18.63 7.61
CA LYS A 78 10.94 18.95 8.13
C LYS A 78 11.73 17.76 8.62
N ILE A 79 11.06 16.64 8.83
CA ILE A 79 11.67 15.44 9.39
C ILE A 79 11.94 14.39 8.30
N GLY A 80 11.09 14.34 7.29
CA GLY A 80 11.15 13.34 6.24
C GLY A 80 10.34 12.11 6.60
N TYR A 81 10.76 10.97 6.07
CA TYR A 81 10.05 9.71 6.31
C TYR A 81 10.28 9.20 7.73
N TYR A 82 9.26 8.62 8.30
CA TYR A 82 9.40 7.93 9.59
C TYR A 82 8.37 6.80 9.67
N ILE A 83 8.68 5.82 10.52
CA ILE A 83 7.80 4.68 10.75
C ILE A 83 7.00 4.97 12.02
N GLN A 84 5.69 4.87 11.91
CA GLN A 84 4.80 5.00 13.05
C GLN A 84 4.31 3.60 13.41
N GLU A 85 4.72 3.09 14.55
CA GLU A 85 4.28 1.77 14.97
C GLU A 85 2.89 1.85 15.55
N THR A 86 2.18 0.72 15.51
CA THR A 86 0.85 0.66 16.08
C THR A 86 0.95 0.70 17.61
N LYS A 87 0.09 1.49 18.23
CA LYS A 87 0.13 1.67 19.68
C LYS A 87 -0.73 0.67 20.43
N THR A 88 -1.58 -0.04 19.74
CA THR A 88 -2.51 -0.97 20.35
C THR A 88 -2.40 -2.34 19.71
N THR A 89 -2.79 -3.36 20.47
CA THR A 89 -2.79 -4.73 19.97
C THR A 89 -3.71 -4.87 18.75
N SER A 90 -4.81 -4.11 18.74
CA SER A 90 -5.76 -4.19 17.65
C SER A 90 -5.21 -3.59 16.34
N GLY A 91 -4.19 -2.73 16.44
CA GLY A 91 -3.57 -2.17 15.25
C GLY A 91 -2.55 -3.10 14.63
N THR A 92 -2.00 -4.01 15.42
CA THR A 92 -1.04 -5.00 14.93
C THR A 92 -1.82 -6.24 14.55
N ARG A 93 -1.71 -6.65 13.30
CA ARG A 93 -2.49 -7.79 12.84
C ARG A 93 -1.82 -8.47 11.65
N LYS A 94 -2.24 -9.70 11.40
CA LYS A 94 -1.84 -10.43 10.20
C LYS A 94 -3.09 -10.62 9.36
N ILE A 95 -2.99 -10.28 8.09
CA ILE A 95 -4.10 -10.41 7.16
C ILE A 95 -3.80 -11.56 6.22
N PRO A 96 -4.73 -12.54 6.08
CA PRO A 96 -4.50 -13.61 5.13
C PRO A 96 -4.59 -13.09 3.69
N MET A 97 -3.77 -13.64 2.81
CA MET A 97 -3.77 -13.28 1.41
C MET A 97 -4.53 -14.32 0.60
N THR A 98 -5.37 -13.85 -0.32
CA THR A 98 -5.94 -14.72 -1.32
C THR A 98 -4.89 -14.94 -2.40
N ALA A 99 -5.10 -15.93 -3.25
CA ALA A 99 -4.14 -16.26 -4.30
C ALA A 99 -3.88 -15.09 -5.24
N ASP A 100 -4.91 -14.32 -5.56
CA ASP A 100 -4.79 -13.18 -6.45
C ASP A 100 -4.01 -12.02 -5.80
N VAL A 101 -4.23 -11.79 -4.51
CA VAL A 101 -3.47 -10.76 -3.77
C VAL A 101 -2.00 -11.17 -3.69
N GLU A 102 -1.76 -12.44 -3.39
CA GLU A 102 -0.39 -12.95 -3.30
C GLU A 102 0.34 -12.79 -4.63
N GLU A 103 -0.35 -13.07 -5.73
CA GLU A 103 0.22 -12.90 -7.06
C GLU A 103 0.57 -11.44 -7.33
N CYS A 104 -0.27 -10.51 -6.87
CA CYS A 104 0.01 -9.09 -7.01
C CYS A 104 1.30 -8.71 -6.26
N PHE A 105 1.49 -9.21 -5.05
CA PHE A 105 2.72 -8.94 -4.31
C PHE A 105 3.94 -9.52 -5.02
N ARG A 106 3.82 -10.72 -5.59
CA ARG A 106 4.93 -11.32 -6.33
C ARG A 106 5.32 -10.46 -7.52
N LYS A 107 4.32 -9.94 -8.24
CA LYS A 107 4.58 -9.07 -9.39
C LYS A 107 5.22 -7.76 -8.97
N ILE A 108 4.78 -7.17 -7.86
CA ILE A 108 5.38 -5.94 -7.34
C ILE A 108 6.85 -6.18 -7.03
N ILE A 109 7.15 -7.25 -6.31
CA ILE A 109 8.51 -7.56 -5.92
C ILE A 109 9.38 -7.82 -7.14
N GLU A 110 8.84 -8.53 -8.13
CA GLU A 110 9.56 -8.83 -9.36
C GLU A 110 9.87 -7.59 -10.18
N LYS A 111 8.93 -6.64 -10.20
CA LYS A 111 9.10 -5.42 -10.97
C LYS A 111 9.80 -4.31 -10.21
N ARG A 112 10.11 -4.53 -8.93
CA ARG A 112 10.77 -3.49 -8.13
C ARG A 112 12.02 -3.01 -8.83
N ASN A 113 12.22 -1.70 -8.78
CA ASN A 113 13.40 -1.08 -9.32
C ASN A 113 13.97 -0.14 -8.27
N PRO A 114 14.51 -0.70 -7.18
CA PRO A 114 15.00 0.13 -6.09
C PRO A 114 16.29 0.83 -6.49
N PRO A 115 16.59 1.96 -5.83
CA PRO A 115 17.87 2.60 -6.05
C PRO A 115 19.00 1.69 -5.57
N LYS A 116 20.20 1.92 -6.07
CA LYS A 116 21.35 1.11 -5.77
C LYS A 116 21.59 0.99 -4.26
N ALA A 117 21.40 2.09 -3.54
CA ALA A 117 21.44 2.10 -2.08
C ALA A 117 20.00 2.29 -1.62
N GLU A 118 19.32 1.21 -1.24
CA GLU A 118 17.93 1.30 -0.84
C GLU A 118 17.78 2.16 0.41
N PRO A 119 16.77 3.03 0.43
CA PRO A 119 16.53 3.85 1.62
C PRO A 119 16.09 3.00 2.79
N MET A 120 16.57 3.36 3.97
CA MET A 120 16.18 2.70 5.21
C MET A 120 15.50 3.74 6.08
N VAL A 121 14.32 3.41 6.59
CA VAL A 121 13.54 4.31 7.44
C VAL A 121 13.33 3.61 8.77
N ASP A 122 13.90 4.18 9.83
CA ASP A 122 13.78 3.64 11.19
C ASP A 122 14.08 2.14 11.25
N GLY A 123 15.14 1.73 10.56
CA GLY A 123 15.59 0.34 10.57
C GLY A 123 14.89 -0.57 9.56
N LYS A 124 13.96 -0.05 8.78
CA LYS A 124 13.23 -0.84 7.79
C LYS A 124 13.66 -0.48 6.37
N SER A 125 13.79 -1.49 5.53
CA SER A 125 14.12 -1.32 4.12
C SER A 125 13.36 -2.37 3.31
N GLY A 126 13.48 -2.32 1.98
CA GLY A 126 12.76 -3.27 1.14
C GLY A 126 11.34 -2.84 0.87
N PHE A 127 11.09 -1.52 0.81
CA PHE A 127 9.76 -0.99 0.51
C PHE A 127 9.35 -1.35 -0.92
N LEU A 128 8.06 -1.37 -1.17
CA LEU A 128 7.53 -1.94 -2.40
C LEU A 128 7.59 -1.03 -3.62
N TYR A 129 7.36 0.27 -3.42
CA TYR A 129 7.29 1.20 -4.55
C TYR A 129 8.24 2.38 -4.37
N PHE A 130 8.85 2.77 -5.48
CA PHE A 130 9.71 3.96 -5.54
C PHE A 130 9.23 4.83 -6.69
N ASP A 131 9.37 6.16 -6.53
CA ASP A 131 9.01 7.07 -7.60
C ASP A 131 10.22 7.28 -8.52
N LYS A 132 10.05 8.13 -9.53
CA LYS A 132 11.11 8.40 -10.51
C LYS A 132 12.35 9.05 -9.92
N ASN A 133 12.22 9.62 -8.71
CA ASN A 133 13.36 10.23 -8.02
C ASN A 133 13.99 9.27 -7.02
N GLU A 134 13.63 7.98 -7.11
CA GLU A 134 14.13 6.93 -6.24
C GLU A 134 13.71 7.10 -4.78
N SER A 135 12.68 7.90 -4.54
CA SER A 135 12.11 8.08 -3.21
C SER A 135 10.98 7.10 -2.97
N ILE A 136 10.78 6.71 -1.70
CA ILE A 136 9.70 5.80 -1.34
C ILE A 136 8.36 6.48 -1.60
N CYS A 137 7.43 5.76 -2.22
CA CYS A 137 6.07 6.27 -2.39
C CYS A 137 5.33 6.21 -1.06
N TYR A 138 4.80 7.32 -0.61
CA TYR A 138 4.08 7.40 0.65
C TYR A 138 2.62 7.78 0.41
N SER A 139 1.82 7.84 1.49
CA SER A 139 0.36 7.95 1.36
C SER A 139 -0.11 9.11 0.48
N LEU A 140 0.48 10.29 0.63
CA LEU A 140 0.06 11.43 -0.17
C LEU A 140 0.27 11.20 -1.65
N HIS A 141 1.35 10.51 -2.02
CA HIS A 141 1.63 10.16 -3.40
C HIS A 141 0.51 9.32 -4.00
N TRP A 142 0.03 8.33 -3.22
CA TRP A 142 -1.05 7.47 -3.67
C TRP A 142 -2.40 8.20 -3.70
N GLU A 143 -2.68 8.98 -2.66
CA GLU A 143 -3.93 9.72 -2.58
C GLU A 143 -4.10 10.70 -3.72
N HIS A 144 -2.98 11.21 -4.24
CA HIS A 144 -3.02 12.14 -5.35
C HIS A 144 -3.66 11.53 -6.60
N TYR A 145 -3.64 10.21 -6.75
CA TYR A 145 -4.20 9.52 -7.90
C TYR A 145 -5.63 9.05 -7.66
N PHE A 146 -6.13 9.18 -6.48
CA PHE A 146 -7.51 8.86 -6.16
C PHE A 146 -8.31 10.13 -5.97
#